data_5e36a6b1dcf5257147c91fcf4757a76c
#
_entry.id   5e36a6b1dcf5257147c91fcf4757a76c
#
_cell.length_a   1.000
_cell.length_b   1.000
_cell.length_c   1.000
_cell.angle_alpha   90.00
_cell.angle_beta   90.00
_cell.angle_gamma   90.00
#
_symmetry.space_group_name_H-M   'P 1'
#
loop_
_entity.id
_entity.type
_entity.pdbx_description
1 polymer ?
#
loop_
_entity_poly.entity_id
_entity_poly.type
_entity_poly.pdbx_seq_one_letter_code
_entity_poly.pdbx_strand_id
1 'polypeptide(L)'
;YVEHWRGDIKKTFDSLGIAFDTWSGTSVCPDHEETTQEFFRLLDDQGYLIRREIEQLYCTKDEMYLADRYVEGTCYNCGAENARGDECPDCGTWIETLRLKEPRCKLCGGPPERRNTSHWFLDLPALRDKKIAKWIEDHDWKSNVSAFIKGLLKDAPERAITRDMKWGVPVPEDRAEGISGKVLYVWFDAPIGYISFIKEWARKQGRPDDWKLWWQNDETHLTHFIGKDNIPFHCLVFPSMLWGTGQNYILPHAVPANEFYSMAGGKFSTSEGRTFDLEEYLKEIDPEVVRCYLTATLPETADAEFKKEDLVTFNNSSLASNLGNLGSRVLKFIAKNFDSQIPELAPEHEADLDKLLFECSASCEDPGKDLLAFRFRRSLEDVLALATAANVFMQRCEPWKTNKTDPVLAGSQLNTLCEWIALLARWLAPFAPGKAQELWQQLGAAGEVSQGGWPKVPSAENSQWRSGLGGRALGELGTLFPRIEAPVAEKK
;
A
#
# COMPACT_ATOMS: atom_id res chain seq x y z
N TYR A 1 6.12 -0.28 -25.46
CA TYR A 1 5.02 0.34 -24.74
C TYR A 1 5.08 0.01 -23.24
N VAL A 2 5.04 -1.27 -22.87
CA VAL A 2 5.03 -1.73 -21.45
C VAL A 2 6.27 -1.23 -20.70
N GLU A 3 7.47 -1.36 -21.27
CA GLU A 3 8.73 -0.90 -20.67
C GLU A 3 8.74 0.62 -20.39
N HIS A 4 8.20 1.41 -21.30
CA HIS A 4 8.10 2.86 -21.13
C HIS A 4 7.28 3.20 -19.88
N TRP A 5 6.03 2.70 -19.81
CA TRP A 5 5.16 2.98 -18.67
C TRP A 5 5.65 2.38 -17.35
N ARG A 6 6.29 1.21 -17.39
CA ARG A 6 6.93 0.62 -16.20
C ARG A 6 8.04 1.52 -15.66
N GLY A 7 8.83 2.13 -16.56
CA GLY A 7 9.85 3.09 -16.18
C GLY A 7 9.29 4.37 -15.56
N ASP A 8 8.22 4.91 -16.12
CA ASP A 8 7.60 6.14 -15.62
C ASP A 8 6.89 5.92 -14.27
N ILE A 9 6.18 4.79 -14.12
CA ILE A 9 5.60 4.41 -12.81
C ILE A 9 6.70 4.29 -11.75
N LYS A 10 7.85 3.67 -12.10
CA LYS A 10 8.97 3.57 -11.16
C LYS A 10 9.49 4.94 -10.73
N LYS A 11 9.69 5.87 -11.67
CA LYS A 11 10.12 7.23 -11.34
C LYS A 11 9.16 7.93 -10.37
N THR A 12 7.85 7.74 -10.59
CA THR A 12 6.82 8.29 -9.69
C THR A 12 6.94 7.70 -8.29
N PHE A 13 7.14 6.39 -8.15
CA PHE A 13 7.37 5.78 -6.84
C PHE A 13 8.68 6.28 -6.20
N ASP A 14 9.77 6.37 -6.98
CA ASP A 14 11.05 6.88 -6.49
C ASP A 14 10.92 8.33 -6.01
N SER A 15 10.16 9.19 -6.72
CA SER A 15 9.92 10.57 -6.32
C SER A 15 9.12 10.71 -5.02
N LEU A 16 8.31 9.70 -4.68
CA LEU A 16 7.62 9.59 -3.41
C LEU A 16 8.48 8.95 -2.30
N GLY A 17 9.74 8.61 -2.58
CA GLY A 17 10.61 7.93 -1.63
C GLY A 17 10.18 6.49 -1.32
N ILE A 18 9.49 5.82 -2.26
CA ILE A 18 9.08 4.42 -2.13
C ILE A 18 10.15 3.53 -2.77
N ALA A 19 10.82 2.73 -1.95
CA ALA A 19 11.86 1.80 -2.38
C ALA A 19 11.33 0.36 -2.44
N PHE A 20 11.76 -0.37 -3.47
CA PHE A 20 11.47 -1.79 -3.64
C PHE A 20 12.77 -2.58 -3.73
N ASP A 21 12.85 -3.71 -3.04
CA ASP A 21 13.98 -4.66 -3.15
C ASP A 21 14.04 -5.29 -4.54
N THR A 22 12.89 -5.45 -5.20
CA THR A 22 12.81 -5.87 -6.59
C THR A 22 11.70 -5.14 -7.34
N TRP A 23 11.98 -4.73 -8.57
CA TRP A 23 11.05 -4.09 -9.48
C TRP A 23 11.09 -4.83 -10.81
N SER A 24 10.04 -5.60 -11.10
CA SER A 24 9.93 -6.40 -12.32
C SER A 24 8.52 -6.29 -12.91
N GLY A 25 8.19 -7.15 -13.86
CA GLY A 25 6.89 -7.24 -14.49
C GLY A 25 6.75 -8.57 -15.23
N THR A 26 5.55 -9.13 -15.30
CA THR A 26 5.28 -10.45 -15.88
C THR A 26 5.75 -10.57 -17.32
N SER A 27 5.64 -9.49 -18.12
CA SER A 27 6.08 -9.46 -19.52
C SER A 27 7.60 -9.29 -19.73
N VAL A 28 8.37 -9.00 -18.67
CA VAL A 28 9.80 -8.71 -18.75
C VAL A 28 10.67 -9.60 -17.87
N CYS A 29 10.07 -10.25 -16.89
CA CYS A 29 10.76 -11.20 -16.01
C CYS A 29 11.09 -12.47 -16.78
N PRO A 30 12.38 -12.83 -16.93
CA PRO A 30 12.78 -14.00 -17.71
C PRO A 30 12.38 -15.32 -17.06
N ASP A 31 12.12 -15.33 -15.75
CA ASP A 31 11.72 -16.51 -14.99
C ASP A 31 10.19 -16.71 -14.97
N HIS A 32 9.40 -15.76 -15.56
CA HIS A 32 7.95 -15.75 -15.36
C HIS A 32 7.21 -16.82 -16.18
N GLU A 33 7.50 -16.92 -17.46
CA GLU A 33 6.83 -17.88 -18.35
C GLU A 33 7.02 -19.32 -17.87
N GLU A 34 8.26 -19.71 -17.58
CA GLU A 34 8.58 -21.06 -17.09
C GLU A 34 7.88 -21.33 -15.74
N THR A 35 7.93 -20.36 -14.80
CA THR A 35 7.29 -20.52 -13.49
C THR A 35 5.76 -20.67 -13.63
N THR A 36 5.14 -19.91 -14.53
CA THR A 36 3.70 -19.97 -14.75
C THR A 36 3.28 -21.27 -15.39
N GLN A 37 4.06 -21.77 -16.36
CA GLN A 37 3.84 -23.07 -16.99
C GLN A 37 4.09 -24.23 -16.01
N GLU A 38 5.04 -24.10 -15.08
CA GLU A 38 5.25 -25.06 -14.00
C GLU A 38 4.01 -25.16 -13.10
N PHE A 39 3.42 -24.04 -12.70
CA PHE A 39 2.18 -24.02 -11.93
C PHE A 39 1.02 -24.71 -12.67
N PHE A 40 0.90 -24.45 -13.96
CA PHE A 40 -0.11 -25.13 -14.77
C PHE A 40 0.08 -26.65 -14.74
N ARG A 41 1.29 -27.16 -15.02
CA ARG A 41 1.60 -28.60 -14.99
C ARG A 41 1.32 -29.23 -13.63
N LEU A 42 1.77 -28.58 -12.55
CA LEU A 42 1.58 -29.08 -11.18
C LEU A 42 0.08 -29.19 -10.84
N LEU A 43 -0.71 -28.18 -11.17
CA LEU A 43 -2.16 -28.20 -10.91
C LEU A 43 -2.89 -29.26 -11.76
N ASP A 44 -2.46 -29.46 -13.01
CA ASP A 44 -2.99 -30.49 -13.89
C ASP A 44 -2.64 -31.90 -13.37
N ASP A 45 -1.40 -32.12 -12.97
CA ASP A 45 -0.93 -33.41 -12.40
C ASP A 45 -1.65 -33.76 -11.09
N GLN A 46 -2.04 -32.74 -10.30
CA GLN A 46 -2.85 -32.89 -9.09
C GLN A 46 -4.35 -33.06 -9.37
N GLY A 47 -4.78 -32.95 -10.63
CA GLY A 47 -6.17 -33.11 -11.06
C GLY A 47 -7.09 -31.95 -10.76
N TYR A 48 -6.52 -30.72 -10.55
CA TYR A 48 -7.29 -29.50 -10.32
C TYR A 48 -7.55 -28.69 -11.57
N LEU A 49 -7.11 -29.14 -12.76
CA LEU A 49 -7.46 -28.51 -14.02
C LEU A 49 -8.45 -29.37 -14.78
N ILE A 50 -9.58 -28.79 -15.17
CA ILE A 50 -10.66 -29.46 -15.88
C ILE A 50 -10.76 -28.84 -17.26
N ARG A 51 -10.66 -29.67 -18.31
CA ARG A 51 -10.83 -29.24 -19.70
C ARG A 51 -12.30 -29.32 -20.10
N ARG A 52 -12.85 -28.22 -20.63
CA ARG A 52 -14.23 -28.15 -21.10
C ARG A 52 -14.34 -27.37 -22.40
N GLU A 53 -15.27 -27.83 -23.26
CA GLU A 53 -15.76 -27.03 -24.37
C GLU A 53 -16.88 -26.13 -23.90
N ILE A 54 -16.78 -24.84 -24.25
CA ILE A 54 -17.77 -23.82 -23.91
C ILE A 54 -18.13 -23.02 -25.16
N GLU A 55 -19.33 -22.43 -25.14
CA GLU A 55 -19.74 -21.43 -26.12
C GLU A 55 -19.18 -20.07 -25.73
N GLN A 56 -18.65 -19.29 -26.68
CA GLN A 56 -18.10 -17.96 -26.47
C GLN A 56 -18.45 -17.05 -27.67
N LEU A 57 -18.48 -15.75 -27.43
CA LEU A 57 -18.70 -14.76 -28.48
C LEU A 57 -17.45 -14.62 -29.37
N TYR A 58 -17.66 -14.58 -30.68
CA TYR A 58 -16.62 -14.48 -31.70
C TYR A 58 -16.93 -13.33 -32.66
N CYS A 59 -15.97 -12.47 -32.94
CA CYS A 59 -16.08 -11.44 -33.96
C CYS A 59 -15.55 -11.95 -35.28
N THR A 60 -16.43 -12.06 -36.28
CA THR A 60 -16.05 -12.52 -37.62
C THR A 60 -15.22 -11.50 -38.40
N LYS A 61 -15.39 -10.19 -38.10
CA LYS A 61 -14.66 -9.10 -38.77
C LYS A 61 -13.23 -8.99 -38.25
N ASP A 62 -13.04 -9.11 -36.93
CA ASP A 62 -11.73 -9.01 -36.29
C ASP A 62 -11.07 -10.38 -36.10
N GLU A 63 -11.75 -11.46 -36.53
CA GLU A 63 -11.29 -12.86 -36.51
C GLU A 63 -10.78 -13.31 -35.13
N MET A 64 -11.53 -12.94 -34.05
CA MET A 64 -11.12 -13.23 -32.68
C MET A 64 -12.30 -13.58 -31.78
N TYR A 65 -12.05 -14.43 -30.77
CA TYR A 65 -12.96 -14.58 -29.64
C TYR A 65 -12.97 -13.33 -28.79
N LEU A 66 -14.15 -12.91 -28.34
CA LEU A 66 -14.34 -11.71 -27.55
C LEU A 66 -14.28 -12.05 -26.06
N ALA A 67 -13.08 -12.09 -25.52
CA ALA A 67 -12.85 -12.28 -24.09
C ALA A 67 -12.95 -10.96 -23.33
N ASP A 68 -13.53 -10.98 -22.15
CA ASP A 68 -13.49 -9.92 -21.13
C ASP A 68 -13.79 -8.51 -21.71
N ARG A 69 -12.77 -7.67 -21.90
CA ARG A 69 -12.89 -6.26 -22.31
C ARG A 69 -13.08 -6.06 -23.81
N TYR A 70 -13.08 -7.10 -24.61
CA TYR A 70 -13.29 -7.01 -26.06
C TYR A 70 -14.76 -7.10 -26.46
N VAL A 71 -15.67 -7.35 -25.51
CA VAL A 71 -17.12 -7.28 -25.71
C VAL A 71 -17.75 -6.24 -24.82
N GLU A 72 -18.72 -5.52 -25.36
CA GLU A 72 -19.56 -4.58 -24.63
C GLU A 72 -21.03 -4.88 -24.94
N GLY A 73 -21.91 -4.52 -24.00
CA GLY A 73 -23.35 -4.68 -24.17
C GLY A 73 -24.12 -4.16 -22.98
N THR A 74 -25.44 -4.37 -22.98
CA THR A 74 -26.30 -3.94 -21.88
C THR A 74 -26.27 -4.95 -20.74
N CYS A 75 -25.99 -4.47 -19.54
CA CYS A 75 -25.96 -5.28 -18.33
C CYS A 75 -27.33 -5.89 -18.05
N TYR A 76 -27.38 -7.18 -17.86
CA TYR A 76 -28.62 -7.90 -17.56
C TYR A 76 -29.14 -7.62 -16.13
N ASN A 77 -28.28 -7.12 -15.23
CA ASN A 77 -28.63 -6.83 -13.83
C ASN A 77 -29.16 -5.39 -13.63
N CYS A 78 -28.41 -4.37 -14.10
CA CYS A 78 -28.78 -2.97 -13.87
C CYS A 78 -29.24 -2.20 -15.11
N GLY A 79 -29.08 -2.76 -16.32
CA GLY A 79 -29.47 -2.11 -17.56
C GLY A 79 -28.46 -1.10 -18.13
N ALA A 80 -27.27 -0.96 -17.55
CA ALA A 80 -26.23 -0.09 -18.08
C ALA A 80 -25.76 -0.57 -19.46
N GLU A 81 -25.67 0.33 -20.43
CA GLU A 81 -25.41 0.01 -21.85
C GLU A 81 -23.93 -0.26 -22.18
N ASN A 82 -23.03 0.02 -21.23
CA ASN A 82 -21.57 -0.09 -21.38
C ASN A 82 -20.96 -1.19 -20.53
N ALA A 83 -21.75 -2.20 -20.13
CA ALA A 83 -21.24 -3.34 -19.41
C ALA A 83 -20.22 -4.12 -20.27
N ARG A 84 -19.11 -4.50 -19.65
CA ARG A 84 -18.03 -5.28 -20.27
C ARG A 84 -18.22 -6.75 -20.04
N GLY A 85 -17.51 -7.60 -20.77
CA GLY A 85 -17.65 -9.04 -20.66
C GLY A 85 -17.11 -9.66 -19.36
N ASP A 86 -16.38 -8.87 -18.54
CA ASP A 86 -15.84 -9.29 -17.24
C ASP A 86 -16.66 -8.72 -16.08
N GLU A 87 -16.96 -7.41 -16.12
CA GLU A 87 -17.64 -6.71 -15.05
C GLU A 87 -18.47 -5.53 -15.57
N CYS A 88 -19.60 -5.27 -14.91
CA CYS A 88 -20.36 -4.05 -15.14
C CYS A 88 -19.75 -2.89 -14.35
N PRO A 89 -19.30 -1.78 -15.02
CA PRO A 89 -18.68 -0.67 -14.34
C PRO A 89 -19.62 0.09 -13.39
N ASP A 90 -20.95 0.00 -13.62
CA ASP A 90 -21.95 0.74 -12.85
C ASP A 90 -22.37 -0.01 -11.57
N CYS A 91 -22.63 -1.32 -11.67
CA CYS A 91 -23.16 -2.09 -10.54
C CYS A 91 -22.20 -3.13 -9.97
N GLY A 92 -21.00 -3.29 -10.56
CA GLY A 92 -19.99 -4.24 -10.08
C GLY A 92 -20.35 -5.73 -10.27
N THR A 93 -21.44 -6.03 -11.01
CA THR A 93 -21.82 -7.43 -11.29
C THR A 93 -20.79 -8.08 -12.20
N TRP A 94 -20.31 -9.24 -11.81
CA TRP A 94 -19.53 -10.10 -12.69
C TRP A 94 -20.38 -10.59 -13.84
N ILE A 95 -19.97 -10.27 -15.05
CA ILE A 95 -20.76 -10.53 -16.25
C ILE A 95 -20.50 -11.92 -16.80
N GLU A 96 -21.58 -12.67 -16.98
CA GLU A 96 -21.59 -13.82 -17.88
C GLU A 96 -21.77 -13.29 -19.31
N THR A 97 -20.70 -13.29 -20.08
CA THR A 97 -20.62 -12.63 -21.40
C THR A 97 -21.78 -13.02 -22.34
N LEU A 98 -22.22 -14.28 -22.31
CA LEU A 98 -23.33 -14.78 -23.15
C LEU A 98 -24.71 -14.25 -22.72
N ARG A 99 -24.83 -13.66 -21.53
CA ARG A 99 -26.08 -13.06 -21.02
C ARG A 99 -26.15 -11.56 -21.25
N LEU A 100 -25.07 -10.92 -21.74
CA LEU A 100 -25.14 -9.53 -22.14
C LEU A 100 -26.25 -9.34 -23.20
N LYS A 101 -27.05 -8.31 -23.03
CA LYS A 101 -28.03 -7.92 -24.04
C LYS A 101 -27.32 -7.08 -25.10
N GLU A 102 -27.69 -7.31 -26.37
CA GLU A 102 -27.11 -6.58 -27.50
C GLU A 102 -25.57 -6.53 -27.49
N PRO A 103 -24.88 -7.68 -27.35
CA PRO A 103 -23.44 -7.71 -27.30
C PRO A 103 -22.84 -7.20 -28.61
N ARG A 104 -21.75 -6.44 -28.52
CA ARG A 104 -20.99 -5.95 -29.67
C ARG A 104 -19.49 -6.07 -29.45
N CYS A 105 -18.76 -6.29 -30.53
CA CYS A 105 -17.30 -6.23 -30.49
C CYS A 105 -16.86 -4.81 -30.22
N LYS A 106 -16.01 -4.63 -29.23
CA LYS A 106 -15.49 -3.30 -28.85
C LYS A 106 -14.60 -2.68 -29.93
N LEU A 107 -13.95 -3.48 -30.77
CA LEU A 107 -13.02 -2.98 -31.80
C LEU A 107 -13.77 -2.48 -33.03
N CYS A 108 -14.71 -3.28 -33.56
CA CYS A 108 -15.41 -2.92 -34.80
C CYS A 108 -16.87 -2.50 -34.63
N GLY A 109 -17.42 -2.59 -33.41
CA GLY A 109 -18.82 -2.28 -33.11
C GLY A 109 -19.85 -3.30 -33.64
N GLY A 110 -19.41 -4.32 -34.37
CA GLY A 110 -20.29 -5.31 -34.99
C GLY A 110 -20.85 -6.34 -34.00
N PRO A 111 -21.99 -6.99 -34.35
CA PRO A 111 -22.55 -8.06 -33.54
C PRO A 111 -21.66 -9.32 -33.64
N PRO A 112 -21.35 -9.97 -32.51
CA PRO A 112 -20.61 -11.22 -32.51
C PRO A 112 -21.54 -12.41 -32.78
N GLU A 113 -20.97 -13.53 -33.23
CA GLU A 113 -21.61 -14.82 -33.26
C GLU A 113 -21.12 -15.70 -32.12
N ARG A 114 -21.86 -16.83 -31.86
CA ARG A 114 -21.48 -17.80 -30.86
C ARG A 114 -20.69 -18.92 -31.51
N ARG A 115 -19.54 -19.26 -30.91
CA ARG A 115 -18.70 -20.40 -31.37
C ARG A 115 -18.19 -21.18 -30.16
N ASN A 116 -18.03 -22.51 -30.37
CA ASN A 116 -17.43 -23.39 -29.38
C ASN A 116 -15.92 -23.21 -29.34
N THR A 117 -15.37 -23.24 -28.11
CA THR A 117 -13.94 -23.24 -27.85
C THR A 117 -13.65 -24.03 -26.59
N SER A 118 -12.47 -24.65 -26.49
CA SER A 118 -12.08 -25.43 -25.31
C SER A 118 -11.18 -24.63 -24.40
N HIS A 119 -11.45 -24.67 -23.09
CA HIS A 119 -10.67 -24.02 -22.07
C HIS A 119 -10.35 -24.94 -20.91
N TRP A 120 -9.26 -24.63 -20.16
CA TRP A 120 -9.00 -25.21 -18.86
C TRP A 120 -9.64 -24.35 -17.79
N PHE A 121 -10.20 -25.02 -16.80
CA PHE A 121 -10.84 -24.44 -15.63
C PHE A 121 -10.11 -24.89 -14.38
N LEU A 122 -9.80 -23.97 -13.48
CA LEU A 122 -9.35 -24.30 -12.13
C LEU A 122 -10.55 -24.76 -11.30
N ASP A 123 -10.47 -25.95 -10.71
CA ASP A 123 -11.49 -26.50 -9.81
C ASP A 123 -11.42 -25.86 -8.44
N LEU A 124 -11.85 -24.57 -8.38
CA LEU A 124 -11.92 -23.83 -7.12
C LEU A 124 -12.83 -24.48 -6.08
N PRO A 125 -14.01 -25.08 -6.44
CA PRO A 125 -14.83 -25.78 -5.47
C PRO A 125 -14.07 -26.89 -4.74
N ALA A 126 -13.36 -27.74 -5.46
CA ALA A 126 -12.58 -28.83 -4.84
C ALA A 126 -11.44 -28.30 -3.95
N LEU A 127 -10.71 -27.29 -4.40
CA LEU A 127 -9.63 -26.66 -3.63
C LEU A 127 -10.14 -25.94 -2.37
N ARG A 128 -11.27 -25.22 -2.51
CA ARG A 128 -11.97 -24.58 -1.40
C ARG A 128 -12.32 -25.60 -0.32
N ASP A 129 -13.04 -26.66 -0.70
CA ASP A 129 -13.61 -27.63 0.23
C ASP A 129 -12.54 -28.47 0.93
N LYS A 130 -11.43 -28.77 0.25
CA LYS A 130 -10.33 -29.57 0.81
C LYS A 130 -9.47 -28.79 1.82
N LYS A 131 -9.25 -27.49 1.62
CA LYS A 131 -8.29 -26.75 2.43
C LYS A 131 -8.64 -25.29 2.65
N ILE A 132 -8.97 -24.54 1.60
CA ILE A 132 -8.91 -23.08 1.60
C ILE A 132 -10.01 -22.47 2.47
N ALA A 133 -11.21 -23.06 2.50
CA ALA A 133 -12.29 -22.56 3.34
C ALA A 133 -11.90 -22.57 4.83
N LYS A 134 -11.34 -23.70 5.30
CA LYS A 134 -10.86 -23.80 6.69
C LYS A 134 -9.69 -22.86 6.97
N TRP A 135 -8.74 -22.75 6.05
CA TRP A 135 -7.62 -21.82 6.20
C TRP A 135 -8.10 -20.37 6.33
N ILE A 136 -9.10 -19.95 5.53
CA ILE A 136 -9.70 -18.61 5.62
C ILE A 136 -10.42 -18.42 6.98
N GLU A 137 -11.14 -19.44 7.47
CA GLU A 137 -11.82 -19.38 8.77
C GLU A 137 -10.85 -19.22 9.94
N ASP A 138 -9.66 -19.81 9.83
CA ASP A 138 -8.62 -19.78 10.87
C ASP A 138 -7.84 -18.43 10.88
N HIS A 139 -8.13 -17.48 9.96
CA HIS A 139 -7.44 -16.19 9.85
C HIS A 139 -8.30 -15.01 10.33
N ASP A 140 -7.69 -14.16 11.15
CA ASP A 140 -8.29 -12.90 11.61
C ASP A 140 -7.83 -11.73 10.71
N TRP A 141 -8.41 -11.65 9.51
CA TRP A 141 -8.16 -10.55 8.60
C TRP A 141 -9.01 -9.32 8.93
N LYS A 142 -8.69 -8.16 8.34
CA LYS A 142 -9.53 -6.95 8.46
C LYS A 142 -10.99 -7.28 8.14
N SER A 143 -11.91 -6.62 8.83
CA SER A 143 -13.34 -6.93 8.77
C SER A 143 -13.94 -6.86 7.36
N ASN A 144 -13.51 -5.89 6.53
CA ASN A 144 -13.94 -5.78 5.14
C ASN A 144 -13.50 -6.99 4.29
N VAL A 145 -12.25 -7.44 4.45
CA VAL A 145 -11.72 -8.64 3.77
C VAL A 145 -12.48 -9.89 4.22
N SER A 146 -12.62 -10.08 5.55
CA SER A 146 -13.32 -11.24 6.12
C SER A 146 -14.78 -11.30 5.69
N ALA A 147 -15.49 -10.16 5.66
CA ALA A 147 -16.88 -10.10 5.22
C ALA A 147 -17.04 -10.45 3.74
N PHE A 148 -16.17 -9.88 2.90
CA PHE A 148 -16.20 -10.11 1.45
C PHE A 148 -15.94 -11.58 1.12
N ILE A 149 -14.85 -12.16 1.65
CA ILE A 149 -14.43 -13.51 1.31
C ILE A 149 -15.41 -14.58 1.82
N LYS A 150 -16.02 -14.38 3.00
CA LYS A 150 -17.08 -15.26 3.53
C LYS A 150 -18.31 -15.28 2.62
N GLY A 151 -18.63 -14.17 1.98
CA GLY A 151 -19.66 -14.11 0.95
C GLY A 151 -19.29 -14.93 -0.29
N LEU A 152 -18.07 -14.78 -0.80
CA LEU A 152 -17.58 -15.44 -1.99
C LEU A 152 -17.41 -16.96 -1.82
N LEU A 153 -17.04 -17.43 -0.62
CA LEU A 153 -16.89 -18.86 -0.34
C LEU A 153 -18.17 -19.66 -0.52
N LYS A 154 -19.34 -19.03 -0.41
CA LYS A 154 -20.63 -19.72 -0.56
C LYS A 154 -20.88 -20.21 -1.97
N ASP A 155 -20.37 -19.46 -2.94
CA ASP A 155 -20.56 -19.73 -4.37
C ASP A 155 -19.27 -19.37 -5.15
N ALA A 156 -18.22 -20.16 -4.93
CA ALA A 156 -16.95 -20.02 -5.65
C ALA A 156 -16.96 -20.96 -6.86
N PRO A 157 -17.32 -20.48 -8.07
CA PRO A 157 -17.41 -21.35 -9.25
C PRO A 157 -16.03 -21.69 -9.78
N GLU A 158 -15.97 -22.74 -10.59
CA GLU A 158 -14.80 -23.02 -11.42
C GLU A 158 -14.43 -21.81 -12.28
N ARG A 159 -13.14 -21.58 -12.46
CA ARG A 159 -12.62 -20.44 -13.20
C ARG A 159 -11.86 -20.85 -14.45
N ALA A 160 -12.28 -20.35 -15.61
CA ALA A 160 -11.51 -20.50 -16.84
C ALA A 160 -10.15 -19.78 -16.71
N ILE A 161 -9.07 -20.55 -16.83
CA ILE A 161 -7.68 -20.07 -16.68
C ILE A 161 -6.95 -19.91 -18.01
N THR A 162 -7.64 -20.07 -19.12
CA THR A 162 -7.08 -19.84 -20.46
C THR A 162 -7.94 -18.87 -21.26
N ARG A 163 -7.33 -18.25 -22.28
CA ARG A 163 -8.00 -17.31 -23.19
C ARG A 163 -7.54 -17.56 -24.63
N ASP A 164 -8.45 -17.30 -25.57
CA ASP A 164 -8.16 -17.24 -27.00
C ASP A 164 -7.56 -15.87 -27.35
N MET A 165 -6.29 -15.70 -27.10
CA MET A 165 -5.56 -14.44 -27.31
C MET A 165 -4.17 -14.72 -27.87
N LYS A 166 -3.60 -13.72 -28.57
CA LYS A 166 -2.25 -13.84 -29.17
C LYS A 166 -1.13 -13.46 -28.20
N TRP A 167 -1.44 -12.70 -27.15
CA TRP A 167 -0.45 -12.18 -26.20
C TRP A 167 -0.75 -12.68 -24.79
N GLY A 168 0.23 -13.26 -24.15
CA GLY A 168 0.19 -13.83 -22.82
C GLY A 168 1.13 -15.03 -22.73
N VAL A 169 1.24 -15.63 -21.55
CA VAL A 169 1.99 -16.88 -21.36
C VAL A 169 1.25 -18.03 -22.07
N PRO A 170 1.88 -18.74 -23.00
CA PRO A 170 1.22 -19.84 -23.71
C PRO A 170 0.95 -21.02 -22.77
N VAL A 171 -0.12 -21.74 -23.04
CA VAL A 171 -0.35 -23.06 -22.41
C VAL A 171 0.84 -23.96 -22.73
N PRO A 172 1.37 -24.74 -21.76
CA PRO A 172 2.48 -25.65 -22.00
C PRO A 172 2.22 -26.60 -23.17
N GLU A 173 3.16 -26.75 -24.12
CA GLU A 173 3.00 -27.54 -25.32
C GLU A 173 2.67 -29.01 -25.02
N ASP A 174 3.27 -29.59 -23.97
CA ASP A 174 3.04 -30.94 -23.49
C ASP A 174 1.64 -31.17 -22.91
N ARG A 175 0.87 -30.11 -22.72
CA ARG A 175 -0.52 -30.12 -22.21
C ARG A 175 -1.53 -29.60 -23.24
N ALA A 176 -1.07 -29.06 -24.35
CA ALA A 176 -1.88 -28.38 -25.36
C ALA A 176 -2.45 -29.31 -26.45
N GLU A 177 -2.45 -30.63 -26.26
CA GLU A 177 -2.88 -31.60 -27.27
C GLU A 177 -4.28 -31.28 -27.85
N GLY A 178 -4.33 -31.07 -29.17
CA GLY A 178 -5.55 -30.71 -29.89
C GLY A 178 -6.06 -29.29 -29.68
N ILE A 179 -5.31 -28.43 -29.02
CA ILE A 179 -5.65 -27.00 -28.78
C ILE A 179 -4.43 -26.15 -29.03
N SER A 180 -4.51 -25.26 -30.02
CA SER A 180 -3.45 -24.29 -30.33
C SER A 180 -3.93 -22.87 -30.08
N GLY A 181 -2.97 -21.93 -29.86
CA GLY A 181 -3.25 -20.50 -29.77
C GLY A 181 -3.94 -20.04 -28.48
N LYS A 182 -3.85 -20.83 -27.40
CA LYS A 182 -4.33 -20.44 -26.08
C LYS A 182 -3.20 -19.85 -25.24
N VAL A 183 -3.54 -18.80 -24.49
CA VAL A 183 -2.67 -18.22 -23.44
C VAL A 183 -3.34 -18.36 -22.09
N LEU A 184 -2.54 -18.30 -21.04
CA LEU A 184 -3.01 -18.29 -19.66
C LEU A 184 -3.70 -16.95 -19.34
N TYR A 185 -4.76 -17.03 -18.56
CA TYR A 185 -5.54 -15.86 -18.15
C TYR A 185 -4.73 -15.00 -17.18
N VAL A 186 -4.80 -13.70 -17.33
CA VAL A 186 -4.02 -12.74 -16.53
C VAL A 186 -4.12 -12.96 -15.03
N TRP A 187 -5.27 -13.33 -14.50
CA TRP A 187 -5.42 -13.59 -13.05
C TRP A 187 -4.98 -15.01 -12.62
N PHE A 188 -4.62 -15.86 -13.55
CA PHE A 188 -3.84 -17.06 -13.26
C PHE A 188 -2.34 -16.73 -13.26
N ASP A 189 -1.88 -15.99 -14.24
CA ASP A 189 -0.45 -15.70 -14.43
C ASP A 189 0.05 -14.58 -13.51
N ALA A 190 -0.68 -13.46 -13.37
CA ALA A 190 -0.20 -12.28 -12.67
C ALA A 190 0.22 -12.53 -11.21
N PRO A 191 -0.53 -13.25 -10.36
CA PRO A 191 -0.09 -13.50 -8.98
C PRO A 191 1.12 -14.44 -8.89
N ILE A 192 1.40 -15.27 -9.89
CA ILE A 192 2.63 -16.06 -9.97
C ILE A 192 3.84 -15.15 -10.15
N GLY A 193 3.64 -13.93 -10.65
CA GLY A 193 4.65 -12.86 -10.70
C GLY A 193 5.35 -12.62 -9.38
N TYR A 194 4.64 -12.71 -8.27
CA TYR A 194 5.24 -12.57 -6.94
C TYR A 194 6.36 -13.59 -6.69
N ILE A 195 6.22 -14.81 -7.21
CA ILE A 195 7.23 -15.88 -7.08
C ILE A 195 8.35 -15.67 -8.11
N SER A 196 7.98 -15.47 -9.39
CA SER A 196 8.97 -15.33 -10.46
C SER A 196 9.88 -14.12 -10.28
N PHE A 197 9.38 -13.01 -9.70
CA PHE A 197 10.19 -11.83 -9.40
C PHE A 197 11.20 -12.10 -8.28
N ILE A 198 10.86 -12.92 -7.30
CA ILE A 198 11.82 -13.36 -6.28
C ILE A 198 12.82 -14.38 -6.84
N LYS A 199 12.41 -15.25 -7.79
CA LYS A 199 13.35 -16.11 -8.54
C LYS A 199 14.36 -15.24 -9.32
N GLU A 200 13.88 -14.22 -10.03
CA GLU A 200 14.73 -13.25 -10.75
C GLU A 200 15.68 -12.52 -9.80
N TRP A 201 15.19 -12.02 -8.67
CA TRP A 201 16.00 -11.36 -7.64
C TRP A 201 17.08 -12.29 -7.10
N ALA A 202 16.73 -13.52 -6.70
CA ALA A 202 17.66 -14.51 -6.17
C ALA A 202 18.77 -14.85 -7.19
N ARG A 203 18.39 -15.01 -8.45
CA ARG A 203 19.34 -15.25 -9.55
C ARG A 203 20.30 -14.07 -9.74
N LYS A 204 19.80 -12.82 -9.69
CA LYS A 204 20.61 -11.60 -9.76
C LYS A 204 21.59 -11.48 -8.59
N GLN A 205 21.25 -12.02 -7.42
CA GLN A 205 22.14 -12.11 -6.25
C GLN A 205 23.15 -13.26 -6.33
N GLY A 206 23.14 -14.07 -7.40
CA GLY A 206 23.99 -15.27 -7.52
C GLY A 206 23.57 -16.44 -6.63
N ARG A 207 22.36 -16.43 -6.12
CA ARG A 207 21.80 -17.44 -5.20
C ARG A 207 20.41 -17.90 -5.69
N PRO A 208 20.36 -18.63 -6.83
CA PRO A 208 19.11 -18.89 -7.54
C PRO A 208 18.07 -19.72 -6.74
N ASP A 209 18.48 -20.46 -5.72
CA ASP A 209 17.57 -21.23 -4.87
C ASP A 209 17.03 -20.43 -3.65
N ASP A 210 17.56 -19.25 -3.37
CA ASP A 210 17.13 -18.45 -2.19
C ASP A 210 15.65 -18.02 -2.23
N TRP A 211 15.01 -18.02 -3.41
CA TRP A 211 13.56 -17.76 -3.48
C TRP A 211 12.75 -18.74 -2.62
N LYS A 212 13.25 -19.96 -2.38
CA LYS A 212 12.61 -20.97 -1.53
C LYS A 212 12.60 -20.55 -0.06
N LEU A 213 13.61 -19.79 0.39
CA LEU A 213 13.67 -19.23 1.74
C LEU A 213 12.52 -18.25 2.01
N TRP A 214 11.99 -17.64 0.95
CA TRP A 214 10.88 -16.69 1.02
C TRP A 214 9.52 -17.36 0.77
N TRP A 215 9.44 -18.36 -0.10
CA TRP A 215 8.18 -18.93 -0.54
C TRP A 215 7.86 -20.32 0.01
N GLN A 216 8.86 -21.01 0.59
CA GLN A 216 8.73 -22.37 1.10
C GLN A 216 9.29 -22.52 2.53
N ASN A 217 9.23 -21.43 3.31
CA ASN A 217 9.68 -21.39 4.71
C ASN A 217 8.55 -20.90 5.60
N ASP A 218 8.11 -21.71 6.54
CA ASP A 218 6.99 -21.42 7.47
C ASP A 218 7.25 -20.21 8.39
N GLU A 219 8.50 -19.76 8.54
CA GLU A 219 8.84 -18.54 9.29
C GLU A 219 8.59 -17.26 8.47
N THR A 220 8.34 -17.36 7.17
CA THR A 220 8.07 -16.20 6.30
C THR A 220 6.62 -15.75 6.42
N HIS A 221 6.42 -14.46 6.66
CA HIS A 221 5.10 -13.84 6.67
C HIS A 221 4.84 -13.10 5.36
N LEU A 222 4.02 -13.68 4.50
CA LEU A 222 3.58 -13.07 3.24
C LEU A 222 2.43 -12.09 3.50
N THR A 223 2.62 -10.82 3.16
CA THR A 223 1.59 -9.79 3.25
C THR A 223 1.30 -9.18 1.89
N HIS A 224 0.03 -9.16 1.48
CA HIS A 224 -0.42 -8.54 0.24
C HIS A 224 -1.18 -7.24 0.51
N PHE A 225 -0.64 -6.09 0.10
CA PHE A 225 -1.36 -4.81 0.10
C PHE A 225 -2.08 -4.64 -1.23
N ILE A 226 -3.40 -4.56 -1.20
CA ILE A 226 -4.25 -4.61 -2.40
C ILE A 226 -5.44 -3.63 -2.33
N GLY A 227 -6.08 -3.39 -3.46
CA GLY A 227 -7.44 -2.83 -3.51
C GLY A 227 -8.50 -3.93 -3.30
N LYS A 228 -9.68 -3.56 -2.82
CA LYS A 228 -10.80 -4.49 -2.51
C LYS A 228 -11.23 -5.39 -3.67
N ASP A 229 -11.08 -4.92 -4.90
CA ASP A 229 -11.37 -5.66 -6.12
C ASP A 229 -10.45 -6.88 -6.32
N ASN A 230 -9.30 -6.88 -5.67
CA ASN A 230 -8.33 -7.97 -5.71
C ASN A 230 -8.47 -9.00 -4.57
N ILE A 231 -9.39 -8.82 -3.62
CA ILE A 231 -9.63 -9.76 -2.52
C ILE A 231 -9.90 -11.20 -3.05
N PRO A 232 -10.76 -11.41 -4.07
CA PRO A 232 -11.02 -12.77 -4.59
C PRO A 232 -9.76 -13.49 -5.03
N PHE A 233 -8.85 -12.75 -5.67
CA PHE A 233 -7.62 -13.33 -6.22
C PHE A 233 -6.60 -13.65 -5.15
N HIS A 234 -6.40 -12.76 -4.17
CA HIS A 234 -5.38 -12.91 -3.14
C HIS A 234 -5.83 -13.72 -1.91
N CYS A 235 -7.13 -13.83 -1.68
CA CYS A 235 -7.66 -14.61 -0.55
C CYS A 235 -8.23 -15.97 -0.96
N LEU A 236 -8.54 -16.20 -2.25
CA LEU A 236 -9.11 -17.46 -2.69
C LEU A 236 -8.32 -18.08 -3.85
N VAL A 237 -8.23 -17.40 -5.01
CA VAL A 237 -7.69 -18.01 -6.24
C VAL A 237 -6.20 -18.34 -6.07
N PHE A 238 -5.38 -17.37 -5.72
CA PHE A 238 -3.93 -17.57 -5.59
C PHE A 238 -3.56 -18.52 -4.43
N PRO A 239 -4.13 -18.43 -3.22
CA PRO A 239 -3.94 -19.45 -2.20
C PRO A 239 -4.34 -20.85 -2.63
N SER A 240 -5.44 -20.97 -3.42
CA SER A 240 -5.86 -22.25 -4.01
C SER A 240 -4.82 -22.80 -4.99
N MET A 241 -4.25 -21.94 -5.82
CA MET A 241 -3.18 -22.32 -6.73
C MET A 241 -1.92 -22.75 -5.97
N LEU A 242 -1.46 -21.97 -5.00
CA LEU A 242 -0.28 -22.28 -4.18
C LEU A 242 -0.42 -23.67 -3.53
N TRP A 243 -1.52 -23.87 -2.81
CA TRP A 243 -1.78 -25.14 -2.13
C TRP A 243 -2.00 -26.28 -3.13
N GLY A 244 -2.74 -26.01 -4.21
CA GLY A 244 -3.11 -26.99 -5.23
C GLY A 244 -1.93 -27.58 -6.00
N THR A 245 -0.78 -26.91 -6.05
CA THR A 245 0.45 -27.43 -6.66
C THR A 245 1.00 -28.66 -5.92
N GLY A 246 0.59 -28.90 -4.67
CA GLY A 246 1.19 -29.91 -3.81
C GLY A 246 2.62 -29.61 -3.35
N GLN A 247 3.13 -28.41 -3.68
CA GLN A 247 4.40 -27.90 -3.15
C GLN A 247 4.19 -27.21 -1.80
N ASN A 248 5.25 -27.06 -1.03
CA ASN A 248 5.20 -26.42 0.29
C ASN A 248 5.24 -24.88 0.20
N TYR A 249 4.40 -24.30 -0.66
CA TYR A 249 4.27 -22.84 -0.71
C TYR A 249 3.56 -22.32 0.55
N ILE A 250 4.10 -21.23 1.11
CA ILE A 250 3.39 -20.48 2.16
C ILE A 250 2.14 -19.82 1.60
N LEU A 251 1.12 -19.70 2.43
CA LEU A 251 -0.08 -18.94 2.10
C LEU A 251 -0.02 -17.52 2.71
N PRO A 252 -0.80 -16.57 2.22
CA PRO A 252 -0.79 -15.20 2.74
C PRO A 252 -1.08 -15.14 4.23
N HIS A 253 -0.16 -14.56 5.01
CA HIS A 253 -0.34 -14.31 6.43
C HIS A 253 -1.36 -13.16 6.65
N ALA A 254 -1.26 -12.09 5.87
CA ALA A 254 -2.15 -10.95 5.93
C ALA A 254 -2.48 -10.40 4.53
N VAL A 255 -3.72 -9.90 4.38
CA VAL A 255 -4.19 -9.26 3.15
C VAL A 255 -4.89 -7.95 3.50
N PRO A 256 -4.13 -6.88 3.86
CA PRO A 256 -4.72 -5.55 4.07
C PRO A 256 -5.21 -4.98 2.73
N ALA A 257 -6.54 -4.94 2.57
CA ALA A 257 -7.19 -4.38 1.40
C ALA A 257 -7.76 -3.00 1.70
N ASN A 258 -7.54 -2.07 0.77
CA ASN A 258 -8.15 -0.75 0.80
C ASN A 258 -9.44 -0.72 -0.04
N GLU A 259 -10.37 0.11 0.39
CA GLU A 259 -11.52 0.54 -0.39
C GLU A 259 -11.06 1.46 -1.54
N PHE A 260 -11.98 2.00 -2.35
CA PHE A 260 -11.56 2.85 -3.47
C PHE A 260 -11.18 4.26 -3.01
N TYR A 261 -10.13 4.77 -3.65
CA TYR A 261 -9.72 6.17 -3.55
C TYR A 261 -10.09 6.85 -4.89
N SER A 262 -10.87 7.90 -4.83
CA SER A 262 -11.43 8.58 -6.02
C SER A 262 -10.98 10.03 -6.10
N MET A 263 -11.26 10.68 -7.23
CA MET A 263 -11.20 12.13 -7.39
C MET A 263 -12.61 12.73 -7.42
N ALA A 264 -12.72 14.04 -7.22
CA ALA A 264 -13.95 14.79 -7.43
C ALA A 264 -14.56 14.43 -8.80
N GLY A 265 -15.79 13.91 -8.78
CA GLY A 265 -16.52 13.49 -9.99
C GLY A 265 -16.43 12.01 -10.35
N GLY A 266 -15.77 11.16 -9.54
CA GLY A 266 -15.82 9.71 -9.69
C GLY A 266 -14.47 8.98 -9.63
N LYS A 267 -14.48 7.71 -10.00
CA LYS A 267 -13.25 6.88 -10.00
C LYS A 267 -12.22 7.43 -10.98
N PHE A 268 -10.93 7.25 -10.66
CA PHE A 268 -9.84 7.48 -11.62
C PHE A 268 -10.10 6.68 -12.89
N SER A 269 -10.02 7.33 -14.05
CA SER A 269 -10.23 6.70 -15.34
C SER A 269 -9.43 7.41 -16.42
N THR A 270 -8.40 6.74 -16.92
CA THR A 270 -7.55 7.25 -18.01
C THR A 270 -8.37 7.40 -19.29
N SER A 271 -9.30 6.46 -19.56
CA SER A 271 -10.16 6.48 -20.77
C SER A 271 -11.22 7.59 -20.76
N GLU A 272 -11.53 8.15 -19.58
CA GLU A 272 -12.51 9.22 -19.41
C GLU A 272 -11.86 10.56 -19.07
N GLY A 273 -10.53 10.64 -19.15
CA GLY A 273 -9.77 11.86 -18.86
C GLY A 273 -9.77 12.27 -17.39
N ARG A 274 -10.28 11.41 -16.50
CA ARG A 274 -10.21 11.62 -15.05
C ARG A 274 -8.90 11.06 -14.53
N THR A 275 -7.83 11.77 -14.83
CA THR A 275 -6.46 11.45 -14.40
C THR A 275 -5.90 12.59 -13.59
N PHE A 276 -4.97 12.24 -12.73
CA PHE A 276 -4.19 13.19 -11.95
C PHE A 276 -2.73 12.99 -12.35
N ASP A 277 -2.12 14.03 -12.91
CA ASP A 277 -0.71 14.02 -13.21
C ASP A 277 0.07 14.24 -11.91
N LEU A 278 0.42 13.12 -11.29
CA LEU A 278 1.14 13.13 -10.02
C LEU A 278 2.57 13.68 -10.20
N GLU A 279 3.22 13.38 -11.32
CA GLU A 279 4.58 13.85 -11.59
C GLU A 279 4.62 15.39 -11.67
N GLU A 280 3.67 16.00 -12.37
CA GLU A 280 3.55 17.45 -12.43
C GLU A 280 3.20 18.05 -11.07
N TYR A 281 2.31 17.41 -10.32
CA TYR A 281 1.91 17.87 -8.98
C TYR A 281 3.06 17.83 -7.96
N LEU A 282 3.94 16.84 -8.05
CA LEU A 282 5.12 16.72 -7.17
C LEU A 282 6.21 17.74 -7.45
N LYS A 283 6.12 18.52 -8.54
CA LYS A 283 7.00 19.69 -8.76
C LYS A 283 6.63 20.89 -7.89
N GLU A 284 5.35 20.96 -7.48
CA GLU A 284 4.82 22.07 -6.70
C GLU A 284 4.67 21.73 -5.22
N ILE A 285 4.40 20.46 -4.90
CA ILE A 285 4.11 20.00 -3.54
C ILE A 285 5.17 18.98 -3.11
N ASP A 286 5.70 19.17 -1.90
CA ASP A 286 6.67 18.25 -1.30
C ASP A 286 6.10 16.81 -1.27
N PRO A 287 6.81 15.82 -1.84
CA PRO A 287 6.37 14.43 -1.89
C PRO A 287 6.00 13.85 -0.52
N GLU A 288 6.67 14.26 0.54
CA GLU A 288 6.41 13.74 1.89
C GLU A 288 5.14 14.34 2.51
N VAL A 289 4.74 15.55 2.10
CA VAL A 289 3.42 16.10 2.43
C VAL A 289 2.34 15.26 1.76
N VAL A 290 2.53 14.89 0.49
CA VAL A 290 1.60 14.01 -0.24
C VAL A 290 1.50 12.64 0.45
N ARG A 291 2.62 12.03 0.83
CA ARG A 291 2.65 10.75 1.57
C ARG A 291 1.85 10.84 2.88
N CYS A 292 2.08 11.86 3.69
CA CYS A 292 1.36 12.07 4.95
C CYS A 292 -0.15 12.26 4.70
N TYR A 293 -0.54 13.06 3.71
CA TYR A 293 -1.94 13.31 3.40
C TYR A 293 -2.64 12.04 2.89
N LEU A 294 -2.02 11.31 1.97
CA LEU A 294 -2.56 10.04 1.48
C LEU A 294 -2.71 9.02 2.62
N THR A 295 -1.76 8.98 3.56
CA THR A 295 -1.88 8.14 4.75
C THR A 295 -3.03 8.58 5.64
N ALA A 296 -3.17 9.88 5.91
CA ALA A 296 -4.26 10.43 6.75
C ALA A 296 -5.65 10.19 6.17
N THR A 297 -5.75 10.04 4.84
CA THR A 297 -7.01 9.84 4.11
C THR A 297 -7.15 8.47 3.49
N LEU A 298 -6.28 7.51 3.86
CA LEU A 298 -6.26 6.17 3.28
C LEU A 298 -7.62 5.48 3.41
N PRO A 299 -8.17 4.89 2.34
CA PRO A 299 -9.49 4.26 2.35
C PRO A 299 -9.46 2.87 3.01
N GLU A 300 -9.09 2.79 4.29
CA GLU A 300 -8.90 1.51 5.00
C GLU A 300 -10.20 0.77 5.28
N THR A 301 -11.32 1.49 5.43
CA THR A 301 -12.62 0.91 5.84
C THR A 301 -13.81 1.45 5.05
N ALA A 302 -13.64 2.53 4.30
CA ALA A 302 -14.65 3.16 3.46
C ALA A 302 -13.96 3.84 2.27
N ASP A 303 -14.69 4.01 1.17
CA ASP A 303 -14.21 4.77 0.02
C ASP A 303 -13.82 6.20 0.44
N ALA A 304 -12.75 6.74 -0.14
CA ALA A 304 -12.26 8.09 0.12
C ALA A 304 -12.08 8.89 -1.18
N GLU A 305 -11.93 10.20 -1.04
CA GLU A 305 -11.76 11.10 -2.17
C GLU A 305 -10.53 12.01 -1.96
N PHE A 306 -9.71 12.14 -3.00
CA PHE A 306 -8.60 13.09 -3.02
C PHE A 306 -9.11 14.50 -3.34
N LYS A 307 -8.73 15.47 -2.48
CA LYS A 307 -9.00 16.89 -2.69
C LYS A 307 -7.75 17.71 -2.43
N LYS A 308 -7.36 18.54 -3.40
CA LYS A 308 -6.17 19.39 -3.30
C LYS A 308 -6.28 20.39 -2.13
N GLU A 309 -7.46 20.94 -1.91
CA GLU A 309 -7.76 21.91 -0.85
C GLU A 309 -7.59 21.28 0.54
N ASP A 310 -8.02 20.02 0.69
CA ASP A 310 -7.89 19.29 1.94
C ASP A 310 -6.42 18.95 2.24
N LEU A 311 -5.60 18.64 1.21
CA LEU A 311 -4.16 18.47 1.36
C LEU A 311 -3.49 19.75 1.86
N VAL A 312 -3.81 20.90 1.27
CA VAL A 312 -3.28 22.21 1.71
C VAL A 312 -3.67 22.48 3.17
N THR A 313 -4.93 22.22 3.52
CA THR A 313 -5.44 22.38 4.88
C THR A 313 -4.71 21.46 5.86
N PHE A 314 -4.56 20.19 5.50
CA PHE A 314 -3.82 19.20 6.31
C PHE A 314 -2.36 19.60 6.52
N ASN A 315 -1.65 19.99 5.44
CA ASN A 315 -0.28 20.47 5.58
C ASN A 315 -0.19 21.65 6.53
N ASN A 316 -1.03 22.67 6.33
CA ASN A 316 -0.93 23.91 7.08
C ASN A 316 -1.32 23.77 8.55
N SER A 317 -2.30 22.92 8.87
CA SER A 317 -2.77 22.70 10.24
C SER A 317 -1.97 21.64 10.98
N SER A 318 -1.85 20.44 10.39
CA SER A 318 -1.33 19.25 11.08
C SER A 318 0.18 19.11 10.99
N LEU A 319 0.76 19.40 9.83
CA LEU A 319 2.21 19.29 9.64
C LEU A 319 2.91 20.60 10.01
N ALA A 320 2.63 21.72 9.34
CA ALA A 320 3.35 22.97 9.54
C ALA A 320 3.08 23.61 10.91
N SER A 321 1.81 23.75 11.30
CA SER A 321 1.46 24.45 12.55
C SER A 321 1.63 23.60 13.80
N ASN A 322 1.48 22.27 13.72
CA ASN A 322 1.64 21.38 14.86
C ASN A 322 3.10 20.91 14.99
N LEU A 323 3.57 20.05 14.09
CA LEU A 323 4.88 19.40 14.17
C LEU A 323 6.02 20.37 13.79
N GLY A 324 5.92 21.02 12.63
CA GLY A 324 6.97 21.93 12.14
C GLY A 324 7.19 23.14 13.02
N ASN A 325 6.11 23.73 13.53
CA ASN A 325 6.20 24.88 14.46
C ASN A 325 6.79 24.49 15.81
N LEU A 326 6.49 23.30 16.35
CA LEU A 326 7.10 22.78 17.57
C LEU A 326 8.62 22.74 17.44
N GLY A 327 9.15 22.03 16.44
CA GLY A 327 10.59 21.93 16.19
C GLY A 327 11.24 23.31 16.02
N SER A 328 10.67 24.15 15.13
CA SER A 328 11.18 25.49 14.87
C SER A 328 11.24 26.40 16.13
N ARG A 329 10.22 26.38 16.96
CA ARG A 329 10.15 27.19 18.16
C ARG A 329 11.19 26.76 19.21
N VAL A 330 11.30 25.45 19.46
CA VAL A 330 12.24 24.89 20.45
C VAL A 330 13.67 25.15 20.00
N LEU A 331 14.02 24.72 18.78
CA LEU A 331 15.40 24.76 18.29
C LEU A 331 15.90 26.21 18.09
N LYS A 332 15.07 27.11 17.54
CA LYS A 332 15.45 28.53 17.41
C LYS A 332 15.60 29.23 18.76
N PHE A 333 14.82 28.82 19.77
CA PHE A 333 14.98 29.37 21.11
C PHE A 333 16.30 28.90 21.73
N ILE A 334 16.68 27.64 21.57
CA ILE A 334 17.97 27.09 22.01
C ILE A 334 19.11 27.80 21.28
N ALA A 335 19.03 27.92 19.95
CA ALA A 335 20.06 28.58 19.15
C ALA A 335 20.31 30.02 19.61
N LYS A 336 19.26 30.74 20.00
CA LYS A 336 19.36 32.15 20.45
C LYS A 336 19.85 32.32 21.88
N ASN A 337 19.53 31.43 22.81
CA ASN A 337 19.67 31.65 24.24
C ASN A 337 20.64 30.67 24.94
N PHE A 338 21.06 29.57 24.21
CA PHE A 338 21.91 28.52 24.77
C PHE A 338 23.05 28.15 23.80
N ASP A 339 23.63 29.15 23.13
CA ASP A 339 24.82 29.04 22.27
C ASP A 339 24.70 27.90 21.21
N SER A 340 23.48 27.66 20.69
CA SER A 340 23.17 26.54 19.76
C SER A 340 23.54 25.16 20.34
N GLN A 341 23.56 24.99 21.65
CA GLN A 341 23.75 23.69 22.30
C GLN A 341 22.50 23.29 23.06
N ILE A 342 22.08 22.04 22.92
CA ILE A 342 20.97 21.49 23.70
C ILE A 342 21.39 21.46 25.17
N PRO A 343 20.65 22.14 26.06
CA PRO A 343 21.00 22.16 27.47
C PRO A 343 21.01 20.78 28.10
N GLU A 344 21.80 20.57 29.14
CA GLU A 344 21.74 19.35 29.95
C GLU A 344 20.45 19.32 30.79
N LEU A 345 19.94 18.13 31.04
CA LEU A 345 18.85 17.91 31.99
C LEU A 345 19.43 17.91 33.41
N ALA A 346 19.08 18.90 34.23
CA ALA A 346 19.49 18.92 35.62
C ALA A 346 18.73 17.82 36.41
N PRO A 347 19.44 16.95 37.16
CA PRO A 347 18.82 15.81 37.84
C PRO A 347 17.69 16.20 38.82
N GLU A 348 17.77 17.37 39.44
CA GLU A 348 16.75 17.89 40.36
C GLU A 348 15.42 18.23 39.67
N HIS A 349 15.40 18.43 38.35
CA HIS A 349 14.20 18.74 37.56
C HIS A 349 13.60 17.55 36.83
N GLU A 350 14.33 16.46 36.72
CA GLU A 350 13.95 15.30 35.88
C GLU A 350 12.59 14.72 36.30
N ALA A 351 12.41 14.44 37.59
CA ALA A 351 11.20 13.77 38.10
C ALA A 351 9.94 14.62 37.88
N ASP A 352 10.01 15.96 38.09
CA ASP A 352 8.86 16.85 37.90
C ASP A 352 8.54 17.04 36.41
N LEU A 353 9.56 17.12 35.55
CA LEU A 353 9.37 17.24 34.11
C LEU A 353 8.83 15.95 33.50
N ASP A 354 9.31 14.79 33.95
CA ASP A 354 8.79 13.50 33.51
C ASP A 354 7.33 13.32 33.94
N LYS A 355 6.98 13.69 35.17
CA LYS A 355 5.58 13.69 35.62
C LYS A 355 4.69 14.55 34.71
N LEU A 356 5.12 15.79 34.44
CA LEU A 356 4.37 16.71 33.57
C LEU A 356 4.28 16.16 32.13
N LEU A 357 5.36 15.57 31.63
CA LEU A 357 5.42 14.92 30.32
C LEU A 357 4.39 13.78 30.24
N PHE A 358 4.37 12.87 31.22
CA PHE A 358 3.42 11.75 31.26
C PHE A 358 1.97 12.22 31.38
N GLU A 359 1.69 13.29 32.13
CA GLU A 359 0.37 13.91 32.14
C GLU A 359 -0.05 14.40 30.75
N CYS A 360 0.86 15.08 30.02
CA CYS A 360 0.57 15.59 28.70
C CYS A 360 0.40 14.48 27.65
N SER A 361 1.16 13.40 27.75
CA SER A 361 1.15 12.28 26.81
C SER A 361 0.21 11.14 27.20
N ALA A 362 -0.59 11.28 28.26
CA ALA A 362 -1.41 10.20 28.82
C ALA A 362 -2.43 9.58 27.81
N SER A 363 -2.82 10.34 26.79
CA SER A 363 -3.70 9.87 25.72
C SER A 363 -2.97 9.42 24.45
N CYS A 364 -1.62 9.49 24.42
CA CYS A 364 -0.84 9.08 23.27
C CYS A 364 -0.62 7.57 23.31
N GLU A 365 -0.84 6.91 22.19
CA GLU A 365 -0.58 5.48 22.01
C GLU A 365 0.68 5.25 21.20
N ASP A 366 1.18 4.02 21.23
CA ASP A 366 2.33 3.62 20.42
C ASP A 366 1.88 3.38 18.96
N PRO A 367 2.27 4.27 18.02
CA PRO A 367 1.88 4.14 16.63
C PRO A 367 2.39 2.85 15.97
N GLY A 368 3.41 2.21 16.53
CA GLY A 368 3.94 0.94 16.04
C GLY A 368 2.93 -0.21 16.12
N LYS A 369 2.05 -0.21 17.12
CA LYS A 369 0.97 -1.21 17.23
C LYS A 369 0.00 -1.11 16.05
N ASP A 370 -0.33 0.11 15.66
CA ASP A 370 -1.24 0.38 14.55
C ASP A 370 -0.59 0.13 13.19
N LEU A 371 0.72 0.43 13.04
CA LEU A 371 1.49 0.03 11.86
C LEU A 371 1.48 -1.47 11.65
N LEU A 372 1.78 -2.26 12.69
CA LEU A 372 1.79 -3.72 12.62
C LEU A 372 0.40 -4.32 12.37
N ALA A 373 -0.66 -3.61 12.77
CA ALA A 373 -2.05 -3.98 12.51
C ALA A 373 -2.58 -3.41 11.17
N PHE A 374 -1.73 -2.80 10.35
CA PHE A 374 -2.09 -2.18 9.07
C PHE A 374 -3.16 -1.08 9.19
N ARG A 375 -3.17 -0.34 10.31
CA ARG A 375 -4.03 0.82 10.59
C ARG A 375 -3.22 2.10 10.45
N PHE A 376 -2.78 2.41 9.24
CA PHE A 376 -1.83 3.49 8.96
C PHE A 376 -2.36 4.88 9.28
N ARG A 377 -3.68 5.11 9.04
CA ARG A 377 -4.34 6.37 9.43
C ARG A 377 -4.21 6.62 10.93
N ARG A 378 -4.58 5.63 11.73
CA ARG A 378 -4.53 5.70 13.19
C ARG A 378 -3.11 5.91 13.68
N SER A 379 -2.15 5.19 13.11
CA SER A 379 -0.75 5.32 13.43
C SER A 379 -0.22 6.74 13.18
N LEU A 380 -0.56 7.38 12.06
CA LEU A 380 -0.19 8.77 11.80
C LEU A 380 -0.92 9.74 12.75
N GLU A 381 -2.18 9.49 13.09
CA GLU A 381 -2.93 10.27 14.07
C GLU A 381 -2.21 10.26 15.44
N ASP A 382 -1.67 9.12 15.88
CA ASP A 382 -0.93 9.00 17.13
C ASP A 382 0.39 9.78 17.10
N VAL A 383 1.11 9.79 15.96
CA VAL A 383 2.29 10.66 15.79
C VAL A 383 1.93 12.12 15.92
N LEU A 384 0.85 12.56 15.28
CA LEU A 384 0.38 13.96 15.35
C LEU A 384 -0.16 14.31 16.73
N ALA A 385 -0.78 13.37 17.44
CA ALA A 385 -1.22 13.53 18.81
C ALA A 385 -0.03 13.77 19.78
N LEU A 386 1.07 13.04 19.58
CA LEU A 386 2.30 13.22 20.34
C LEU A 386 2.90 14.62 20.11
N ALA A 387 2.88 15.13 18.87
CA ALA A 387 3.30 16.49 18.57
C ALA A 387 2.41 17.53 19.26
N THR A 388 1.10 17.29 19.31
CA THR A 388 0.14 18.13 20.03
C THR A 388 0.43 18.14 21.53
N ALA A 389 0.67 16.97 22.12
CA ALA A 389 1.01 16.81 23.54
C ALA A 389 2.32 17.57 23.89
N ALA A 390 3.32 17.50 23.01
CA ALA A 390 4.56 18.26 23.18
C ALA A 390 4.34 19.80 23.14
N ASN A 391 3.45 20.27 22.27
CA ASN A 391 3.03 21.67 22.26
C ASN A 391 2.32 22.08 23.56
N VAL A 392 1.47 21.22 24.13
CA VAL A 392 0.83 21.44 25.44
C VAL A 392 1.88 21.51 26.55
N PHE A 393 2.83 20.57 26.57
CA PHE A 393 3.95 20.58 27.52
C PHE A 393 4.73 21.88 27.43
N MET A 394 5.13 22.32 26.23
CA MET A 394 5.84 23.55 26.00
C MET A 394 5.06 24.79 26.52
N GLN A 395 3.73 24.82 26.35
CA GLN A 395 2.88 25.90 26.86
C GLN A 395 2.76 25.88 28.37
N ARG A 396 2.73 24.72 29.00
CA ARG A 396 2.68 24.56 30.46
C ARG A 396 4.01 25.01 31.13
N CYS A 397 5.15 24.69 30.48
CA CYS A 397 6.49 25.03 30.94
C CYS A 397 6.84 26.51 30.72
N GLU A 398 6.35 27.10 29.63
CA GLU A 398 6.68 28.45 29.17
C GLU A 398 8.21 28.79 29.25
N PRO A 399 9.09 28.00 28.62
CA PRO A 399 10.54 28.12 28.79
C PRO A 399 11.09 29.53 28.47
N TRP A 400 10.39 30.29 27.63
CA TRP A 400 10.71 31.71 27.34
C TRP A 400 10.47 32.68 28.52
N LYS A 401 9.60 32.29 29.47
CA LYS A 401 9.41 33.02 30.71
C LYS A 401 10.38 32.50 31.77
N THR A 402 10.43 31.18 31.94
CA THR A 402 11.30 30.51 32.92
C THR A 402 12.76 30.90 32.74
N ASN A 403 13.26 31.03 31.51
CA ASN A 403 14.64 31.42 31.22
C ASN A 403 15.04 32.80 31.78
N LYS A 404 14.07 33.65 32.09
CA LYS A 404 14.36 34.97 32.68
C LYS A 404 14.61 34.92 34.20
N THR A 405 14.10 33.90 34.87
CA THR A 405 14.14 33.76 36.34
C THR A 405 14.96 32.56 36.77
N ASP A 406 14.93 31.46 36.00
CA ASP A 406 15.64 30.21 36.25
C ASP A 406 16.13 29.59 34.93
N PRO A 407 17.31 29.96 34.44
CA PRO A 407 17.86 29.42 33.19
C PRO A 407 18.16 27.91 33.26
N VAL A 408 18.43 27.34 34.45
CA VAL A 408 18.71 25.90 34.60
C VAL A 408 17.45 25.11 34.42
N LEU A 409 16.34 25.52 35.03
CA LEU A 409 15.05 24.91 34.84
C LEU A 409 14.59 25.05 33.38
N ALA A 410 14.75 26.24 32.77
CA ALA A 410 14.41 26.46 31.37
C ALA A 410 15.24 25.55 30.45
N GLY A 411 16.53 25.35 30.72
CA GLY A 411 17.39 24.42 30.03
C GLY A 411 16.87 22.99 30.12
N SER A 412 16.49 22.52 31.31
CA SER A 412 15.93 21.20 31.56
C SER A 412 14.60 20.94 30.79
N GLN A 413 13.72 21.98 30.75
CA GLN A 413 12.48 21.97 29.96
C GLN A 413 12.75 21.83 28.46
N LEU A 414 13.74 22.54 27.93
CA LEU A 414 14.13 22.50 26.53
C LEU A 414 14.82 21.19 26.17
N ASN A 415 15.66 20.65 27.07
CA ASN A 415 16.22 19.31 26.91
C ASN A 415 15.10 18.27 26.74
N THR A 416 14.13 18.26 27.66
CA THR A 416 12.98 17.35 27.61
C THR A 416 12.20 17.50 26.30
N LEU A 417 12.00 18.73 25.79
CA LEU A 417 11.37 18.96 24.49
C LEU A 417 12.22 18.45 23.31
N CYS A 418 13.55 18.59 23.37
CA CYS A 418 14.43 18.03 22.33
C CYS A 418 14.37 16.51 22.28
N GLU A 419 14.36 15.85 23.44
CA GLU A 419 14.20 14.38 23.52
C GLU A 419 12.82 13.95 22.94
N TRP A 420 11.77 14.71 23.22
CA TRP A 420 10.44 14.46 22.65
C TRP A 420 10.40 14.65 21.13
N ILE A 421 11.07 15.69 20.62
CA ILE A 421 11.21 15.92 19.18
C ILE A 421 12.01 14.80 18.52
N ALA A 422 13.02 14.24 19.20
CA ALA A 422 13.76 13.07 18.71
C ALA A 422 12.87 11.82 18.60
N LEU A 423 12.02 11.60 19.59
CA LEU A 423 11.00 10.53 19.53
C LEU A 423 10.03 10.75 18.37
N LEU A 424 9.53 11.99 18.21
CA LEU A 424 8.65 12.34 17.07
C LEU A 424 9.34 12.13 15.73
N ALA A 425 10.62 12.47 15.57
CA ALA A 425 11.37 12.23 14.35
C ALA A 425 11.40 10.72 14.00
N ARG A 426 11.66 9.87 14.99
CA ARG A 426 11.69 8.42 14.79
C ARG A 426 10.33 7.82 14.45
N TRP A 427 9.25 8.31 15.06
CA TRP A 427 7.89 7.87 14.76
C TRP A 427 7.36 8.42 13.43
N LEU A 428 7.86 9.57 12.99
CA LEU A 428 7.52 10.17 11.70
C LEU A 428 8.20 9.44 10.51
N ALA A 429 9.33 8.76 10.74
CA ALA A 429 10.16 8.17 9.68
C ALA A 429 9.41 7.23 8.71
N PRO A 430 8.44 6.39 9.10
CA PRO A 430 7.67 5.59 8.15
C PRO A 430 6.81 6.42 7.20
N PHE A 431 6.38 7.61 7.61
CA PHE A 431 5.45 8.47 6.86
C PHE A 431 6.15 9.52 6.01
N ALA A 432 7.19 10.15 6.57
CA ALA A 432 7.97 11.21 5.96
C ALA A 432 9.46 11.01 6.30
N PRO A 433 10.15 10.05 5.64
CA PRO A 433 11.50 9.64 6.00
C PRO A 433 12.54 10.76 5.88
N GLY A 434 12.47 11.59 4.82
CA GLY A 434 13.37 12.72 4.62
C GLY A 434 13.15 13.83 5.65
N LYS A 435 11.89 14.18 5.95
CA LYS A 435 11.57 15.17 6.98
C LYS A 435 11.94 14.68 8.39
N ALA A 436 11.76 13.40 8.65
CA ALA A 436 12.19 12.77 9.88
C ALA A 436 13.71 12.86 10.04
N GLN A 437 14.46 12.54 8.99
CA GLN A 437 15.92 12.65 8.98
C GLN A 437 16.39 14.11 9.11
N GLU A 438 15.73 15.05 8.44
CA GLU A 438 16.01 16.48 8.56
C GLU A 438 15.83 16.95 10.01
N LEU A 439 14.73 16.57 10.66
CA LEU A 439 14.47 16.92 12.07
C LEU A 439 15.51 16.30 13.01
N TRP A 440 15.91 15.06 12.75
CA TRP A 440 16.97 14.37 13.49
C TRP A 440 18.31 15.07 13.38
N GLN A 441 18.68 15.53 12.18
CA GLN A 441 19.89 16.30 11.94
C GLN A 441 19.86 17.71 12.58
N GLN A 442 18.71 18.38 12.57
CA GLN A 442 18.55 19.67 13.25
C GLN A 442 18.80 19.57 14.76
N LEU A 443 18.50 18.41 15.38
CA LEU A 443 18.84 18.11 16.77
C LEU A 443 20.35 17.80 17.00
N GLY A 444 21.17 17.85 15.96
CA GLY A 444 22.58 17.45 16.07
C GLY A 444 22.77 15.93 16.30
N ALA A 445 21.74 15.14 16.12
CA ALA A 445 21.80 13.72 16.30
C ALA A 445 22.54 13.05 15.12
N ALA A 446 23.41 12.09 15.44
CA ALA A 446 24.23 11.39 14.43
C ALA A 446 23.50 10.18 13.85
N GLY A 447 23.89 9.79 12.63
CA GLY A 447 23.39 8.59 11.96
C GLY A 447 22.00 8.76 11.38
N GLU A 448 21.42 7.63 10.98
CA GLU A 448 20.08 7.58 10.40
C GLU A 448 19.00 7.53 11.48
N VAL A 449 17.92 8.29 11.32
CA VAL A 449 16.79 8.35 12.24
C VAL A 449 16.12 7.00 12.47
N SER A 450 16.18 6.11 11.48
CA SER A 450 15.63 4.74 11.53
C SER A 450 16.51 3.75 12.29
N GLN A 451 17.75 4.10 12.62
CA GLN A 451 18.66 3.21 13.36
C GLN A 451 18.25 3.11 14.84
N GLY A 452 18.50 1.96 15.45
CA GLY A 452 18.30 1.73 16.88
C GLY A 452 16.91 1.19 17.28
N GLY A 453 16.13 0.69 16.31
CA GLY A 453 14.84 0.04 16.53
C GLY A 453 13.69 1.02 16.82
N TRP A 454 12.51 0.48 17.07
CA TRP A 454 11.30 1.28 17.33
C TRP A 454 11.30 1.84 18.75
N PRO A 455 11.17 3.15 18.97
CA PRO A 455 11.19 3.73 20.31
C PRO A 455 9.85 3.51 21.03
N LYS A 456 9.92 3.32 22.33
CA LYS A 456 8.73 3.16 23.18
C LYS A 456 8.14 4.50 23.59
N VAL A 457 6.83 4.50 23.85
CA VAL A 457 6.12 5.67 24.44
C VAL A 457 6.74 6.00 25.80
N PRO A 458 6.98 7.30 26.10
CA PRO A 458 7.40 7.70 27.43
C PRO A 458 6.36 7.34 28.47
N SER A 459 6.77 6.65 29.54
CA SER A 459 5.90 6.30 30.66
C SER A 459 6.72 6.16 31.94
N ALA A 460 6.05 6.17 33.08
CA ALA A 460 6.69 5.95 34.38
C ALA A 460 7.43 4.59 34.47
N GLU A 461 7.02 3.61 33.67
CA GLU A 461 7.63 2.29 33.61
C GLU A 461 8.80 2.20 32.60
N ASN A 462 8.93 3.21 31.72
CA ASN A 462 9.93 3.29 30.67
C ASN A 462 10.77 4.56 30.82
N SER A 463 11.74 4.55 31.71
CA SER A 463 12.68 5.65 31.93
C SER A 463 13.75 5.81 30.82
N GLN A 464 13.90 4.81 29.93
CA GLN A 464 14.91 4.79 28.86
C GLN A 464 14.39 5.30 27.51
N TRP A 465 13.45 6.21 27.51
CA TRP A 465 12.90 6.79 26.27
C TRP A 465 13.77 7.91 25.68
N ARG A 466 14.65 8.52 26.51
CA ARG A 466 15.52 9.62 26.11
C ARG A 466 16.69 9.12 25.23
N SER A 467 17.04 9.92 24.25
CA SER A 467 18.15 9.63 23.31
C SER A 467 19.50 10.17 23.78
N GLY A 468 19.53 10.94 24.88
CA GLY A 468 20.75 11.54 25.45
C GLY A 468 21.31 12.65 24.59
N LEU A 469 20.48 13.66 24.30
CA LEU A 469 20.84 14.80 23.43
C LEU A 469 21.51 15.96 24.17
N GLY A 470 21.51 15.97 25.49
CA GLY A 470 22.16 17.03 26.28
C GLY A 470 23.60 17.30 25.84
N GLY A 471 24.02 18.56 25.84
CA GLY A 471 25.36 19.02 25.44
C GLY A 471 25.64 18.99 23.93
N ARG A 472 24.75 18.45 23.10
CA ARG A 472 24.97 18.40 21.65
C ARG A 472 24.76 19.78 21.01
N ALA A 473 25.59 20.12 20.03
CA ALA A 473 25.37 21.26 19.17
C ALA A 473 24.23 20.99 18.20
N LEU A 474 23.35 21.97 18.01
CA LEU A 474 22.30 21.89 16.99
C LEU A 474 22.92 21.82 15.59
N GLY A 475 22.25 21.12 14.68
CA GLY A 475 22.58 21.17 13.26
C GLY A 475 22.04 22.42 12.57
N GLU A 476 22.09 22.44 11.24
CA GLU A 476 21.53 23.52 10.44
C GLU A 476 20.00 23.55 10.59
N LEU A 477 19.47 24.71 11.00
CA LEU A 477 18.04 24.86 11.26
C LEU A 477 17.30 25.28 9.99
N GLY A 478 16.28 24.52 9.64
CA GLY A 478 15.39 24.77 8.50
C GLY A 478 13.90 24.77 8.89
N THR A 479 13.05 25.07 7.93
CA THR A 479 11.60 24.95 8.07
C THR A 479 11.18 23.56 7.58
N LEU A 480 10.77 22.69 8.49
CA LEU A 480 10.49 21.29 8.19
C LEU A 480 9.32 21.13 7.20
N PHE A 481 8.19 21.77 7.49
CA PHE A 481 7.00 21.79 6.63
C PHE A 481 6.61 23.25 6.35
N PRO A 482 6.96 23.80 5.18
CA PRO A 482 6.52 25.15 4.80
C PRO A 482 5.01 25.18 4.59
N ARG A 483 4.39 26.33 4.87
CA ARG A 483 2.99 26.54 4.53
C ARG A 483 2.81 26.57 3.02
N ILE A 484 1.75 25.96 2.55
CA ILE A 484 1.35 25.95 1.15
C ILE A 484 0.25 27.01 0.99
N GLU A 485 0.39 27.89 0.00
CA GLU A 485 -0.66 28.85 -0.34
C GLU A 485 -1.84 28.11 -0.98
N ALA A 486 -3.05 28.46 -0.57
CA ALA A 486 -4.23 27.87 -1.19
C ALA A 486 -4.27 28.26 -2.67
N PRO A 487 -4.55 27.31 -3.59
CA PRO A 487 -4.72 27.65 -5.00
C PRO A 487 -5.79 28.74 -5.12
N VAL A 488 -5.46 29.80 -5.85
CA VAL A 488 -6.44 30.85 -6.15
C VAL A 488 -7.58 30.19 -6.89
N ALA A 489 -8.80 30.25 -6.34
CA ALA A 489 -9.96 29.66 -6.97
C ALA A 489 -10.06 30.22 -8.40
N GLU A 490 -9.91 29.34 -9.40
CA GLU A 490 -10.21 29.73 -10.77
C GLU A 490 -11.66 30.22 -10.80
N LYS A 491 -11.85 31.49 -11.08
CA LYS A 491 -13.18 32.04 -11.29
C LYS A 491 -13.78 31.32 -12.51
N LYS A 492 -14.75 30.44 -12.24
CA LYS A 492 -15.59 29.80 -13.28
C LYS A 492 -16.27 30.82 -14.15
#